data_8c2fcd945c33b35ca1814d0d4427414c
#
_entry.id   8c2fcd945c33b35ca1814d0d4427414c
#
_cell.length_a   1.000
_cell.length_b   1.000
_cell.length_c   1.000
_cell.angle_alpha   90.00
_cell.angle_beta   90.00
_cell.angle_gamma   90.00
#
_symmetry.space_group_name_H-M   'P 1'
#
loop_
_entity.id
_entity.type
_entity.pdbx_description
1 polymer ?
#
loop_
_entity_poly.entity_id
_entity_poly.type
_entity_poly.pdbx_seq_one_letter_code
_entity_poly.pdbx_strand_id
1 'polypeptide(L)'
;GRDGAVNESVLAAAWLLGVREVYRLGGAQAVAALAYGTGTVPRVDVITGPGNAYVNEAKRQVFGLVGIDSLAGPSEVLVVADGQAEPRWVAADLLAQEEHGSGAQALLMAPDEDFCRAVGKAIEVLRAERCALSDTLAAHSAVPGPASTGSCVARPVGGNLHAFYPALGQEFAPLAAALVNAYGPEHLELHLQDARAFLSGVASAGAIFVGKHTPTAFGDYVAGSNHVLPTGGSARFASALSVHTFLRRQSLIELDAAAAGRLAPPLARLAESEGFCFHRISAEMRAEDAAE
;
A
#
# COMPACT_ATOMS: atom_id res chain seq x y z
N GLY A 1 -21.20 -1.54 12.83
CA GLY A 1 -21.22 -2.59 13.85
C GLY A 1 -22.14 -3.73 13.43
N ARG A 2 -21.96 -4.94 13.99
CA ARG A 2 -22.74 -6.14 13.62
C ARG A 2 -24.25 -5.95 13.83
N ASP A 3 -24.63 -5.06 14.75
CA ASP A 3 -26.03 -4.78 15.13
C ASP A 3 -26.56 -3.48 14.48
N GLY A 4 -25.92 -2.97 13.45
CA GLY A 4 -26.28 -1.71 12.80
C GLY A 4 -25.97 -0.46 13.65
N ALA A 5 -25.36 -0.61 14.83
CA ALA A 5 -24.88 0.51 15.63
C ALA A 5 -23.58 1.09 15.04
N VAL A 6 -23.49 2.41 15.01
CA VAL A 6 -22.23 3.10 14.66
C VAL A 6 -21.38 3.23 15.93
N ASN A 7 -20.09 2.94 15.80
CA ASN A 7 -19.16 3.08 16.92
C ASN A 7 -19.05 4.55 17.33
N GLU A 8 -19.26 4.85 18.60
CA GLU A 8 -19.25 6.21 19.15
C GLU A 8 -17.90 6.92 18.96
N SER A 9 -16.78 6.18 19.06
CA SER A 9 -15.44 6.73 18.81
C SER A 9 -15.25 7.18 17.36
N VAL A 10 -15.84 6.46 16.39
CA VAL A 10 -15.82 6.86 14.96
C VAL A 10 -16.63 8.15 14.76
N LEU A 11 -17.80 8.24 15.40
CA LEU A 11 -18.62 9.46 15.32
C LEU A 11 -17.94 10.65 16.01
N ALA A 12 -17.28 10.44 17.15
CA ALA A 12 -16.52 11.47 17.85
C ALA A 12 -15.35 11.97 16.98
N ALA A 13 -14.59 11.07 16.35
CA ALA A 13 -13.52 11.44 15.44
C ALA A 13 -14.05 12.21 14.22
N ALA A 14 -15.14 11.75 13.61
CA ALA A 14 -15.78 12.44 12.48
C ALA A 14 -16.21 13.87 12.89
N TRP A 15 -16.81 14.02 14.06
CA TRP A 15 -17.22 15.32 14.58
C TRP A 15 -16.04 16.27 14.83
N LEU A 16 -14.97 15.77 15.46
CA LEU A 16 -13.74 16.54 15.73
C LEU A 16 -13.09 17.03 14.44
N LEU A 17 -13.11 16.22 13.39
CA LEU A 17 -12.57 16.54 12.06
C LEU A 17 -13.52 17.37 11.20
N GLY A 18 -14.69 17.75 11.72
CA GLY A 18 -15.66 18.55 10.98
C GLY A 18 -16.41 17.81 9.88
N VAL A 19 -16.38 16.48 9.85
CA VAL A 19 -17.18 15.67 8.93
C VAL A 19 -18.66 15.84 9.24
N ARG A 20 -19.46 16.25 8.27
CA ARG A 20 -20.88 16.60 8.44
C ARG A 20 -21.83 15.52 7.95
N GLU A 21 -21.38 14.67 7.05
CA GLU A 21 -22.19 13.62 6.42
C GLU A 21 -21.66 12.25 6.79
N VAL A 22 -22.46 11.46 7.47
CA VAL A 22 -22.13 10.09 7.87
C VAL A 22 -23.30 9.18 7.48
N TYR A 23 -23.05 8.27 6.57
CA TYR A 23 -24.04 7.32 6.08
C TYR A 23 -23.88 5.97 6.76
N ARG A 24 -24.95 5.41 7.32
CA ARG A 24 -24.98 4.07 7.91
C ARG A 24 -25.03 2.99 6.83
N LEU A 25 -24.02 2.96 5.99
CA LEU A 25 -23.93 2.11 4.81
C LEU A 25 -22.51 1.53 4.73
N GLY A 26 -22.37 0.28 4.31
CA GLY A 26 -21.07 -0.39 4.18
C GLY A 26 -21.08 -1.43 3.07
N GLY A 27 -19.93 -2.05 2.83
CA GLY A 27 -19.79 -3.10 1.82
C GLY A 27 -19.87 -2.59 0.37
N ALA A 28 -20.11 -3.49 -0.56
CA ALA A 28 -20.24 -3.17 -1.98
C ALA A 28 -21.38 -2.18 -2.25
N GLN A 29 -22.44 -2.21 -1.44
CA GLN A 29 -23.58 -1.31 -1.55
C GLN A 29 -23.19 0.15 -1.29
N ALA A 30 -22.30 0.41 -0.33
CA ALA A 30 -21.78 1.75 -0.09
C ALA A 30 -20.97 2.26 -1.28
N VAL A 31 -20.09 1.42 -1.84
CA VAL A 31 -19.31 1.75 -3.02
C VAL A 31 -20.23 2.11 -4.20
N ALA A 32 -21.25 1.29 -4.46
CA ALA A 32 -22.20 1.54 -5.53
C ALA A 32 -23.02 2.83 -5.29
N ALA A 33 -23.53 3.05 -4.07
CA ALA A 33 -24.28 4.24 -3.72
C ALA A 33 -23.45 5.53 -3.90
N LEU A 34 -22.19 5.51 -3.50
CA LEU A 34 -21.27 6.64 -3.68
C LEU A 34 -20.88 6.86 -5.15
N ALA A 35 -20.70 5.79 -5.91
CA ALA A 35 -20.28 5.89 -7.32
C ALA A 35 -21.41 6.39 -8.25
N TYR A 36 -22.63 5.91 -8.05
CA TYR A 36 -23.77 6.23 -8.92
C TYR A 36 -24.68 7.32 -8.36
N GLY A 37 -24.63 7.55 -7.07
CA GLY A 37 -25.60 8.37 -6.37
C GLY A 37 -26.94 7.64 -6.13
N THR A 38 -27.68 8.11 -5.15
CA THR A 38 -29.05 7.68 -4.86
C THR A 38 -29.90 8.90 -4.49
N GLY A 39 -31.19 8.72 -4.17
CA GLY A 39 -32.02 9.83 -3.68
C GLY A 39 -31.53 10.47 -2.37
N THR A 40 -30.63 9.82 -1.62
CA THR A 40 -30.17 10.27 -0.31
C THR A 40 -28.64 10.32 -0.17
N VAL A 41 -27.91 9.67 -1.06
CA VAL A 41 -26.43 9.66 -1.08
C VAL A 41 -25.98 10.35 -2.36
N PRO A 42 -25.32 11.51 -2.29
CA PRO A 42 -24.80 12.16 -3.48
C PRO A 42 -23.67 11.36 -4.11
N ARG A 43 -23.57 11.43 -5.43
CA ARG A 43 -22.41 10.87 -6.16
C ARG A 43 -21.15 11.60 -5.78
N VAL A 44 -20.04 10.83 -5.66
CA VAL A 44 -18.70 11.37 -5.36
C VAL A 44 -17.75 11.19 -6.55
N ASP A 45 -16.64 11.93 -6.54
CA ASP A 45 -15.61 11.84 -7.57
C ASP A 45 -14.53 10.80 -7.21
N VAL A 46 -14.27 10.57 -5.90
CA VAL A 46 -13.24 9.64 -5.41
C VAL A 46 -13.78 8.84 -4.22
N ILE A 47 -13.55 7.53 -4.23
CA ILE A 47 -13.85 6.61 -3.13
C ILE A 47 -12.53 6.10 -2.55
N THR A 48 -12.32 6.31 -1.26
CA THR A 48 -11.12 5.87 -0.53
C THR A 48 -11.47 5.00 0.67
N GLY A 49 -10.53 4.23 1.15
CA GLY A 49 -10.66 3.42 2.34
C GLY A 49 -10.50 1.92 2.07
N PRO A 50 -10.07 1.15 3.07
CA PRO A 50 -9.92 -0.29 2.99
C PRO A 50 -11.27 -1.00 3.02
N GLY A 51 -11.26 -2.27 2.65
CA GLY A 51 -12.45 -3.12 2.71
C GLY A 51 -12.15 -4.58 2.41
N ASN A 52 -13.16 -5.42 2.57
CA ASN A 52 -13.06 -6.84 2.25
C ASN A 52 -13.09 -7.08 0.72
N ALA A 53 -13.00 -8.34 0.31
CA ALA A 53 -13.01 -8.74 -1.11
C ALA A 53 -14.20 -8.19 -1.90
N TYR A 54 -15.39 -8.06 -1.28
CA TYR A 54 -16.56 -7.50 -1.94
C TYR A 54 -16.44 -5.99 -2.18
N VAL A 55 -15.86 -5.26 -1.23
CA VAL A 55 -15.57 -3.83 -1.38
C VAL A 55 -14.52 -3.61 -2.47
N ASN A 56 -13.47 -4.42 -2.49
CA ASN A 56 -12.44 -4.35 -3.52
C ASN A 56 -12.99 -4.63 -4.92
N GLU A 57 -13.82 -5.66 -5.05
CA GLU A 57 -14.45 -5.98 -6.33
C GLU A 57 -15.41 -4.87 -6.76
N ALA A 58 -16.18 -4.30 -5.84
CA ALA A 58 -17.02 -3.15 -6.15
C ALA A 58 -16.20 -1.92 -6.58
N LYS A 59 -15.10 -1.59 -5.90
CA LYS A 59 -14.18 -0.53 -6.32
C LYS A 59 -13.62 -0.79 -7.72
N ARG A 60 -13.22 -2.02 -8.02
CA ARG A 60 -12.73 -2.41 -9.34
C ARG A 60 -13.76 -2.17 -10.43
N GLN A 61 -15.03 -2.49 -10.16
CA GLN A 61 -16.13 -2.33 -11.14
C GLN A 61 -16.49 -0.86 -11.38
N VAL A 62 -16.38 0.01 -10.40
CA VAL A 62 -16.71 1.43 -10.56
C VAL A 62 -15.51 2.29 -10.95
N PHE A 63 -14.31 1.74 -10.99
CA PHE A 63 -13.11 2.45 -11.43
C PHE A 63 -13.27 2.91 -12.88
N GLY A 64 -13.04 4.19 -13.13
CA GLY A 64 -13.30 4.84 -14.41
C GLY A 64 -14.62 5.62 -14.43
N LEU A 65 -15.60 5.24 -13.61
CA LEU A 65 -16.77 6.07 -13.32
C LEU A 65 -16.47 7.07 -12.19
N VAL A 66 -15.74 6.61 -11.17
CA VAL A 66 -15.17 7.40 -10.07
C VAL A 66 -13.69 7.02 -9.89
N GLY A 67 -12.91 7.89 -9.27
CA GLY A 67 -11.57 7.58 -8.82
C GLY A 67 -11.61 6.66 -7.59
N ILE A 68 -10.56 5.83 -7.43
CA ILE A 68 -10.34 5.05 -6.22
C ILE A 68 -8.90 5.27 -5.73
N ASP A 69 -8.66 5.04 -4.43
CA ASP A 69 -7.31 5.05 -3.86
C ASP A 69 -6.49 3.85 -4.35
N SER A 70 -6.95 2.64 -4.04
CA SER A 70 -6.31 1.38 -4.41
C SER A 70 -7.29 0.22 -4.30
N LEU A 71 -6.88 -0.94 -4.82
CA LEU A 71 -7.50 -2.24 -4.53
C LEU A 71 -6.67 -2.88 -3.42
N ALA A 72 -7.18 -2.86 -2.18
CA ALA A 72 -6.48 -3.37 -1.03
C ALA A 72 -6.42 -4.91 -1.04
N GLY A 73 -5.23 -5.47 -0.93
CA GLY A 73 -5.01 -6.89 -0.62
C GLY A 73 -5.08 -7.17 0.90
N PRO A 74 -4.76 -8.39 1.31
CA PRO A 74 -4.48 -8.69 2.71
C PRO A 74 -3.34 -7.83 3.23
N SER A 75 -3.33 -7.54 4.54
CA SER A 75 -2.26 -6.78 5.17
C SER A 75 -0.95 -7.57 5.19
N GLU A 76 0.18 -6.87 5.04
CA GLU A 76 1.51 -7.47 4.87
C GLU A 76 2.56 -6.73 5.69
N VAL A 77 3.44 -7.48 6.37
CA VAL A 77 4.68 -6.94 6.91
C VAL A 77 5.88 -7.76 6.44
N LEU A 78 6.94 -7.08 6.08
CA LEU A 78 8.27 -7.67 5.91
C LEU A 78 9.23 -7.02 6.90
N VAL A 79 9.68 -7.79 7.87
CA VAL A 79 10.72 -7.38 8.81
C VAL A 79 12.08 -7.80 8.28
N VAL A 80 13.00 -6.86 8.12
CA VAL A 80 14.42 -7.13 7.82
C VAL A 80 15.19 -6.89 9.09
N ALA A 81 15.81 -7.95 9.63
CA ALA A 81 16.53 -7.91 10.90
C ALA A 81 17.95 -8.41 10.71
N ASP A 82 18.93 -7.72 11.33
CA ASP A 82 20.31 -8.20 11.44
C ASP A 82 20.55 -8.94 12.77
N GLY A 83 21.75 -9.44 12.98
CA GLY A 83 22.14 -10.17 14.20
C GLY A 83 22.17 -9.30 15.48
N GLN A 84 21.95 -7.99 15.39
CA GLN A 84 21.85 -7.07 16.54
C GLN A 84 20.40 -6.78 16.93
N ALA A 85 19.44 -7.25 16.14
CA ALA A 85 18.02 -7.10 16.44
C ALA A 85 17.63 -7.97 17.64
N GLU A 86 16.66 -7.52 18.43
CA GLU A 86 16.11 -8.27 19.56
C GLU A 86 15.04 -9.27 19.07
N PRO A 87 15.26 -10.60 19.15
CA PRO A 87 14.33 -11.58 18.60
C PRO A 87 12.92 -11.48 19.17
N ARG A 88 12.78 -11.05 20.43
CA ARG A 88 11.47 -10.92 21.08
C ARG A 88 10.66 -9.75 20.50
N TRP A 89 11.32 -8.64 20.12
CA TRP A 89 10.64 -7.50 19.48
C TRP A 89 10.20 -7.86 18.07
N VAL A 90 11.11 -8.44 17.28
CA VAL A 90 10.77 -8.95 15.94
C VAL A 90 9.59 -9.93 16.00
N ALA A 91 9.59 -10.83 16.98
CA ALA A 91 8.48 -11.77 17.20
C ALA A 91 7.16 -11.06 17.52
N ALA A 92 7.20 -9.99 18.32
CA ALA A 92 6.01 -9.22 18.67
C ALA A 92 5.42 -8.50 17.44
N ASP A 93 6.27 -7.93 16.58
CA ASP A 93 5.85 -7.21 15.37
C ASP A 93 5.24 -8.18 14.34
N LEU A 94 5.84 -9.35 14.15
CA LEU A 94 5.29 -10.41 13.30
C LEU A 94 3.94 -10.93 13.83
N LEU A 95 3.78 -11.06 15.14
CA LEU A 95 2.52 -11.49 15.77
C LEU A 95 1.44 -10.39 15.69
N ALA A 96 1.81 -9.12 15.81
CA ALA A 96 0.89 -8.01 15.62
C ALA A 96 0.29 -8.02 14.19
N GLN A 97 1.10 -8.36 13.19
CA GLN A 97 0.62 -8.55 11.83
C GLN A 97 -0.35 -9.74 11.70
N GLU A 98 -0.09 -10.84 12.41
CA GLU A 98 -0.97 -12.02 12.37
C GLU A 98 -2.37 -11.72 12.94
N GLU A 99 -2.53 -10.72 13.81
CA GLU A 99 -3.81 -10.29 14.36
C GLU A 99 -4.78 -9.72 13.34
N HIS A 100 -4.31 -9.30 12.14
CA HIS A 100 -5.15 -8.86 11.04
C HIS A 100 -5.98 -10.01 10.40
N GLY A 101 -5.77 -11.26 10.82
CA GLY A 101 -6.61 -12.40 10.49
C GLY A 101 -6.15 -13.21 9.29
N SER A 102 -7.06 -14.06 8.76
CA SER A 102 -6.74 -14.98 7.67
C SER A 102 -6.41 -14.22 6.39
N GLY A 103 -5.23 -14.48 5.85
CA GLY A 103 -4.71 -13.82 4.65
C GLY A 103 -3.63 -12.78 4.92
N ALA A 104 -3.53 -12.25 6.14
CA ALA A 104 -2.40 -11.42 6.52
C ALA A 104 -1.08 -12.18 6.38
N GLN A 105 -0.05 -11.54 5.89
CA GLN A 105 1.28 -12.14 5.72
C GLN A 105 2.30 -11.43 6.59
N ALA A 106 3.10 -12.23 7.32
CA ALA A 106 4.21 -11.73 8.10
C ALA A 106 5.49 -12.44 7.67
N LEU A 107 6.43 -11.68 7.13
CA LEU A 107 7.68 -12.18 6.59
C LEU A 107 8.85 -11.65 7.41
N LEU A 108 9.83 -12.50 7.64
CA LEU A 108 11.11 -12.16 8.26
C LEU A 108 12.25 -12.44 7.28
N MET A 109 13.07 -11.45 7.00
CA MET A 109 14.38 -11.64 6.40
C MET A 109 15.45 -11.50 7.48
N ALA A 110 16.08 -12.62 7.84
CA ALA A 110 17.05 -12.75 8.92
C ALA A 110 18.46 -12.97 8.38
N PRO A 111 19.51 -12.74 9.18
CA PRO A 111 20.88 -12.94 8.74
C PRO A 111 21.25 -14.41 8.59
N ASP A 112 20.65 -15.28 9.38
CA ASP A 112 20.95 -16.71 9.43
C ASP A 112 19.80 -17.54 10.05
N GLU A 113 19.98 -18.86 10.04
CA GLU A 113 19.01 -19.81 10.61
C GLU A 113 18.90 -19.71 12.13
N ASP A 114 19.97 -19.39 12.82
CA ASP A 114 19.97 -19.30 14.29
C ASP A 114 19.11 -18.15 14.78
N PHE A 115 19.17 -17.00 14.09
CA PHE A 115 18.27 -15.86 14.34
C PHE A 115 16.80 -16.23 14.06
N CYS A 116 16.53 -16.89 12.94
CA CYS A 116 15.15 -17.40 12.65
C CYS A 116 14.64 -18.29 13.74
N ARG A 117 15.49 -19.19 14.28
CA ARG A 117 15.15 -20.12 15.35
C ARG A 117 14.90 -19.39 16.67
N ALA A 118 15.68 -18.33 16.96
CA ALA A 118 15.49 -17.48 18.13
C ALA A 118 14.16 -16.72 18.10
N VAL A 119 13.83 -16.14 16.94
CA VAL A 119 12.52 -15.48 16.73
C VAL A 119 11.38 -16.50 16.85
N GLY A 120 11.51 -17.69 16.28
CA GLY A 120 10.50 -18.77 16.42
C GLY A 120 10.23 -19.14 17.87
N LYS A 121 11.28 -19.29 18.69
CA LYS A 121 11.12 -19.53 20.14
C LYS A 121 10.42 -18.36 20.85
N ALA A 122 10.77 -17.12 20.48
CA ALA A 122 10.13 -15.94 21.06
C ALA A 122 8.63 -15.87 20.72
N ILE A 123 8.24 -16.25 19.49
CA ILE A 123 6.85 -16.36 19.08
C ILE A 123 6.08 -17.38 19.96
N GLU A 124 6.66 -18.56 20.18
CA GLU A 124 6.04 -19.58 21.06
C GLU A 124 5.82 -19.05 22.48
N VAL A 125 6.81 -18.37 23.04
CA VAL A 125 6.72 -17.76 24.38
C VAL A 125 5.63 -16.69 24.43
N LEU A 126 5.62 -15.75 23.48
CA LEU A 126 4.62 -14.67 23.42
C LEU A 126 3.20 -15.22 23.24
N ARG A 127 3.02 -16.26 22.42
CA ARG A 127 1.72 -16.93 22.27
C ARG A 127 1.27 -17.58 23.57
N ALA A 128 2.18 -18.22 24.31
CA ALA A 128 1.87 -18.80 25.60
C ALA A 128 1.50 -17.73 26.64
N GLU A 129 2.23 -16.61 26.69
CA GLU A 129 1.92 -15.46 27.55
C GLU A 129 0.53 -14.88 27.23
N ARG A 130 0.19 -14.74 25.95
CA ARG A 130 -1.14 -14.28 25.50
C ARG A 130 -2.25 -15.24 25.94
N CYS A 131 -2.06 -16.55 25.80
CA CYS A 131 -3.03 -17.54 26.26
C CYS A 131 -3.28 -17.44 27.75
N ALA A 132 -2.26 -17.13 28.56
CA ALA A 132 -2.40 -16.90 29.99
C ALA A 132 -3.16 -15.60 30.33
N LEU A 133 -3.16 -14.61 29.42
CA LEU A 133 -3.87 -13.33 29.57
C LEU A 133 -5.30 -13.36 29.00
N SER A 134 -5.63 -14.31 28.13
CA SER A 134 -6.92 -14.38 27.45
C SER A 134 -7.55 -15.77 27.49
N ASP A 135 -8.32 -16.07 28.54
CA ASP A 135 -9.31 -17.16 28.52
C ASP A 135 -10.47 -16.90 27.52
N THR A 136 -10.34 -15.92 26.60
CA THR A 136 -11.49 -15.38 25.85
C THR A 136 -11.37 -15.32 24.32
N LEU A 137 -10.31 -15.79 23.64
CA LEU A 137 -10.29 -15.76 22.17
C LEU A 137 -9.75 -17.04 21.53
N ALA A 138 -10.68 -17.86 21.04
CA ALA A 138 -10.42 -19.11 20.33
C ALA A 138 -10.03 -18.94 18.86
N ALA A 139 -9.00 -19.70 18.49
CA ALA A 139 -8.67 -20.38 17.22
C ALA A 139 -9.16 -19.84 15.86
N HIS A 140 -8.21 -19.66 14.93
CA HIS A 140 -8.41 -19.91 13.50
C HIS A 140 -7.12 -20.46 12.82
N SER A 141 -7.32 -21.25 11.78
CA SER A 141 -6.47 -22.28 11.17
C SER A 141 -5.53 -21.85 10.07
N ALA A 142 -4.53 -22.69 9.80
CA ALA A 142 -3.41 -22.55 8.89
C ALA A 142 -3.72 -22.69 7.37
N VAL A 143 -2.90 -22.00 6.53
CA VAL A 143 -2.82 -22.16 5.06
C VAL A 143 -1.34 -22.39 4.65
N PRO A 144 -1.03 -23.23 3.64
CA PRO A 144 0.35 -23.53 3.23
C PRO A 144 1.02 -22.40 2.43
N GLY A 145 2.30 -22.15 2.68
CA GLY A 145 3.10 -21.10 2.06
C GLY A 145 3.86 -21.51 0.78
N PRO A 146 4.43 -20.54 0.05
CA PRO A 146 5.08 -20.74 -1.25
C PRO A 146 6.49 -21.33 -1.14
N ALA A 147 6.93 -21.97 -2.24
CA ALA A 147 8.21 -22.65 -2.37
C ALA A 147 9.41 -21.68 -2.50
N SER A 148 10.57 -22.12 -2.00
CA SER A 148 11.85 -21.40 -2.02
C SER A 148 12.33 -21.07 -3.43
N THR A 149 12.75 -19.82 -3.66
CA THR A 149 13.58 -19.43 -4.80
C THR A 149 15.05 -19.65 -4.43
N GLY A 150 15.87 -20.17 -5.36
CA GLY A 150 17.20 -20.73 -5.13
C GLY A 150 18.27 -19.87 -4.42
N SER A 151 17.95 -18.64 -4.00
CA SER A 151 18.85 -17.72 -3.29
C SER A 151 18.50 -17.53 -1.81
N CYS A 152 17.31 -17.92 -1.37
CA CYS A 152 16.86 -17.87 0.02
C CYS A 152 16.35 -19.21 0.49
N VAL A 153 16.57 -19.54 1.75
CA VAL A 153 15.94 -20.68 2.40
C VAL A 153 14.67 -20.16 3.10
N ALA A 154 13.52 -20.67 2.70
CA ALA A 154 12.24 -20.35 3.35
C ALA A 154 11.95 -21.36 4.45
N ARG A 155 11.56 -20.88 5.62
CA ARG A 155 11.16 -21.72 6.76
C ARG A 155 9.80 -21.25 7.29
N PRO A 156 8.79 -22.12 7.35
CA PRO A 156 7.55 -21.78 8.04
C PRO A 156 7.81 -21.68 9.53
N VAL A 157 7.32 -20.62 10.16
CA VAL A 157 7.43 -20.38 11.61
C VAL A 157 6.09 -20.64 12.30
N GLY A 158 5.04 -20.90 11.53
CA GLY A 158 3.67 -21.23 11.98
C GLY A 158 2.66 -20.16 11.54
N GLY A 159 1.45 -20.59 11.20
CA GLY A 159 0.43 -19.71 10.63
C GLY A 159 0.86 -19.14 9.28
N ASN A 160 0.62 -17.85 9.06
CA ASN A 160 1.05 -17.10 7.87
C ASN A 160 2.44 -16.44 8.04
N LEU A 161 3.26 -16.97 8.94
CA LEU A 161 4.60 -16.49 9.26
C LEU A 161 5.65 -17.27 8.49
N HIS A 162 6.48 -16.56 7.72
CA HIS A 162 7.58 -17.14 6.95
C HIS A 162 8.88 -16.41 7.24
N ALA A 163 9.95 -17.16 7.47
CA ALA A 163 11.28 -16.61 7.64
C ALA A 163 12.19 -17.01 6.47
N PHE A 164 13.03 -16.09 6.04
CA PHE A 164 14.03 -16.23 4.99
C PHE A 164 15.40 -15.89 5.53
N TYR A 165 16.42 -16.57 5.07
CA TYR A 165 17.83 -16.22 5.35
C TYR A 165 18.70 -16.58 4.15
N PRO A 166 19.89 -15.95 4.01
CA PRO A 166 20.79 -16.23 2.89
C PRO A 166 21.23 -17.68 2.84
N ALA A 167 21.29 -18.25 1.65
CA ALA A 167 21.98 -19.51 1.43
C ALA A 167 23.51 -19.31 1.63
N LEU A 168 24.23 -20.41 1.84
CA LEU A 168 25.69 -20.38 2.04
C LEU A 168 26.38 -19.61 0.91
N GLY A 169 27.20 -18.61 1.28
CA GLY A 169 27.96 -17.78 0.34
C GLY A 169 27.21 -16.58 -0.23
N GLN A 170 25.98 -16.33 0.20
CA GLN A 170 25.20 -15.14 -0.19
C GLN A 170 25.37 -14.01 0.85
N GLU A 171 25.47 -12.77 0.36
CA GLU A 171 25.49 -11.60 1.25
C GLU A 171 24.09 -11.19 1.68
N PHE A 172 23.91 -10.88 2.97
CA PHE A 172 22.60 -10.56 3.56
C PHE A 172 21.96 -9.29 2.98
N ALA A 173 22.66 -8.15 3.02
CA ALA A 173 22.04 -6.87 2.71
C ALA A 173 21.58 -6.74 1.24
N PRO A 174 22.36 -7.13 0.22
CA PRO A 174 21.90 -7.12 -1.16
C PRO A 174 20.71 -8.06 -1.39
N LEU A 175 20.72 -9.25 -0.77
CA LEU A 175 19.66 -10.22 -0.89
C LEU A 175 18.37 -9.73 -0.22
N ALA A 176 18.47 -9.12 0.98
CA ALA A 176 17.35 -8.52 1.67
C ALA A 176 16.72 -7.38 0.86
N ALA A 177 17.51 -6.50 0.27
CA ALA A 177 17.02 -5.43 -0.60
C ALA A 177 16.34 -5.98 -1.86
N ALA A 178 16.90 -7.02 -2.46
CA ALA A 178 16.28 -7.71 -3.61
C ALA A 178 14.92 -8.33 -3.24
N LEU A 179 14.82 -8.97 -2.08
CA LEU A 179 13.56 -9.53 -1.57
C LEU A 179 12.52 -8.42 -1.32
N VAL A 180 12.91 -7.33 -0.63
CA VAL A 180 12.03 -6.17 -0.38
C VAL A 180 11.48 -5.64 -1.70
N ASN A 181 12.33 -5.39 -2.69
CA ASN A 181 11.92 -4.78 -3.96
C ASN A 181 11.08 -5.74 -4.83
N ALA A 182 11.35 -7.03 -4.76
CA ALA A 182 10.57 -8.05 -5.47
C ALA A 182 9.18 -8.24 -4.85
N TYR A 183 9.11 -8.24 -3.52
CA TYR A 183 7.87 -8.43 -2.79
C TYR A 183 7.01 -7.16 -2.78
N GLY A 184 7.62 -5.99 -2.59
CA GLY A 184 6.93 -4.70 -2.48
C GLY A 184 5.95 -4.66 -1.30
N PRO A 185 6.43 -4.86 -0.06
CA PRO A 185 5.55 -5.03 1.11
C PRO A 185 4.72 -3.78 1.38
N GLU A 186 3.55 -3.97 1.96
CA GLU A 186 2.75 -2.89 2.55
C GLU A 186 3.54 -2.19 3.65
N HIS A 187 4.06 -2.96 4.62
CA HIS A 187 4.89 -2.47 5.71
C HIS A 187 6.27 -3.09 5.63
N LEU A 188 7.29 -2.27 5.64
CA LEU A 188 8.70 -2.67 5.74
C LEU A 188 9.27 -2.20 7.07
N GLU A 189 9.62 -3.13 7.95
CA GLU A 189 10.34 -2.83 9.19
C GLU A 189 11.83 -3.15 9.06
N LEU A 190 12.67 -2.25 9.53
CA LEU A 190 14.13 -2.35 9.45
C LEU A 190 14.74 -2.41 10.86
N HIS A 191 14.92 -3.61 11.39
CA HIS A 191 15.63 -3.88 12.64
C HIS A 191 17.13 -4.10 12.35
N LEU A 192 17.77 -3.07 11.79
CA LEU A 192 19.16 -3.07 11.35
C LEU A 192 19.99 -2.05 12.13
N GLN A 193 21.24 -2.37 12.39
CA GLN A 193 22.19 -1.43 13.01
C GLN A 193 22.35 -0.16 12.15
N ASP A 194 22.47 -0.31 10.83
CA ASP A 194 22.50 0.80 9.87
C ASP A 194 21.30 0.76 8.92
N ALA A 195 20.11 0.91 9.50
CA ALA A 195 18.87 0.92 8.74
C ALA A 195 18.81 2.05 7.71
N ARG A 196 19.45 3.20 7.97
CA ARG A 196 19.45 4.33 7.03
C ARG A 196 20.28 4.07 5.78
N ALA A 197 21.43 3.42 5.90
CA ALA A 197 22.22 3.03 4.73
C ALA A 197 21.45 2.01 3.86
N PHE A 198 20.72 1.09 4.48
CA PHE A 198 19.89 0.10 3.77
C PHE A 198 18.81 0.74 2.89
N LEU A 199 18.26 1.91 3.29
CA LEU A 199 17.22 2.62 2.53
C LEU A 199 17.62 2.95 1.09
N SER A 200 18.91 3.15 0.82
CA SER A 200 19.39 3.43 -0.55
C SER A 200 19.11 2.30 -1.54
N GLY A 201 18.94 1.07 -1.05
CA GLY A 201 18.60 -0.12 -1.83
C GLY A 201 17.09 -0.40 -1.93
N VAL A 202 16.24 0.35 -1.21
CA VAL A 202 14.79 0.11 -1.16
C VAL A 202 14.08 0.98 -2.19
N ALA A 203 13.44 0.35 -3.16
CA ALA A 203 12.67 1.02 -4.21
C ALA A 203 11.14 0.83 -4.05
N SER A 204 10.71 -0.22 -3.34
CA SER A 204 9.30 -0.61 -3.30
C SER A 204 8.88 -1.03 -1.90
N ALA A 205 8.16 -0.15 -1.19
CA ALA A 205 7.47 -0.44 0.06
C ALA A 205 6.34 0.58 0.25
N GLY A 206 5.23 0.18 0.84
CA GLY A 206 4.10 1.08 1.13
C GLY A 206 4.42 2.07 2.24
N ALA A 207 4.95 1.58 3.36
CA ALA A 207 5.51 2.38 4.45
C ALA A 207 6.80 1.73 4.96
N ILE A 208 7.74 2.55 5.44
CA ILE A 208 9.05 2.09 5.93
C ILE A 208 9.24 2.55 7.37
N PHE A 209 9.45 1.59 8.27
CA PHE A 209 9.65 1.77 9.68
C PHE A 209 11.14 1.56 10.00
N VAL A 210 11.83 2.63 10.41
CA VAL A 210 13.29 2.65 10.49
C VAL A 210 13.76 2.52 11.92
N GLY A 211 14.43 1.41 12.21
CA GLY A 211 15.05 1.13 13.51
C GLY A 211 14.12 0.42 14.48
N LYS A 212 14.72 -0.28 15.42
CA LYS A 212 14.07 -1.19 16.38
C LYS A 212 12.99 -0.58 17.29
N HIS A 213 12.91 0.74 17.38
CA HIS A 213 11.93 1.45 18.19
C HIS A 213 10.72 1.94 17.40
N THR A 214 10.59 1.54 16.15
CA THR A 214 9.56 2.03 15.22
C THR A 214 8.77 0.85 14.64
N PRO A 215 7.99 0.12 15.45
CA PRO A 215 7.14 -0.95 14.93
C PRO A 215 5.97 -0.42 14.12
N THR A 216 5.42 -1.23 13.22
CA THR A 216 4.24 -0.94 12.38
C THR A 216 3.07 -0.38 13.19
N ALA A 217 2.83 -0.91 14.39
CA ALA A 217 1.76 -0.47 15.27
C ALA A 217 1.78 1.05 15.57
N PHE A 218 2.93 1.70 15.62
CA PHE A 218 2.97 3.16 15.76
C PHE A 218 2.43 3.88 14.52
N GLY A 219 2.68 3.35 13.33
CA GLY A 219 2.14 3.88 12.08
C GLY A 219 0.62 3.77 12.02
N ASP A 220 0.08 2.67 12.48
CA ASP A 220 -1.36 2.41 12.46
C ASP A 220 -2.14 3.28 13.45
N TYR A 221 -1.54 3.67 14.57
CA TYR A 221 -2.26 4.34 15.65
C TYR A 221 -1.83 5.79 15.91
N VAL A 222 -0.54 6.08 16.06
CA VAL A 222 -0.13 7.34 16.70
C VAL A 222 1.00 8.11 16.01
N ALA A 223 1.71 7.55 15.05
CA ALA A 223 2.80 8.24 14.35
C ALA A 223 2.33 9.34 13.39
N GLY A 224 1.02 9.42 13.12
CA GLY A 224 0.43 10.45 12.27
C GLY A 224 0.58 10.20 10.77
N SER A 225 1.18 9.09 10.35
CA SER A 225 1.18 8.65 8.96
C SER A 225 -0.18 8.09 8.55
N ASN A 226 -0.46 8.05 7.23
CA ASN A 226 -1.64 7.35 6.73
C ASN A 226 -1.38 5.85 6.69
N HIS A 227 -2.34 5.06 7.17
CA HIS A 227 -2.27 3.59 7.19
C HIS A 227 -3.00 2.92 6.02
N VAL A 228 -3.57 3.68 5.07
CA VAL A 228 -4.10 3.14 3.81
C VAL A 228 -2.96 3.07 2.82
N LEU A 229 -2.39 1.90 2.69
CA LEU A 229 -1.14 1.63 2.01
C LEU A 229 -1.36 0.72 0.79
N PRO A 230 -0.45 0.75 -0.19
CA PRO A 230 -0.48 -0.22 -1.29
C PRO A 230 -0.11 -1.62 -0.78
N THR A 231 -0.88 -2.64 -1.15
CA THR A 231 -0.74 -4.05 -0.78
C THR A 231 -0.55 -4.93 -2.01
N GLY A 232 -0.22 -6.21 -1.82
CA GLY A 232 -0.11 -7.17 -2.92
C GLY A 232 0.95 -6.79 -3.94
N GLY A 233 2.07 -6.21 -3.49
CA GLY A 233 3.17 -5.77 -4.36
C GLY A 233 2.87 -4.51 -5.17
N SER A 234 1.73 -3.83 -4.95
CA SER A 234 1.37 -2.61 -5.66
C SER A 234 2.24 -1.40 -5.26
N ALA A 235 2.99 -1.48 -4.16
CA ALA A 235 3.99 -0.47 -3.76
C ALA A 235 5.06 -0.20 -4.85
N ARG A 236 5.19 -1.07 -5.85
CA ARG A 236 6.06 -0.86 -7.01
C ARG A 236 5.58 0.26 -7.94
N PHE A 237 4.31 0.65 -7.89
CA PHE A 237 3.72 1.67 -8.77
C PHE A 237 2.64 2.53 -8.10
N ALA A 238 2.20 2.19 -6.90
CA ALA A 238 1.21 2.94 -6.13
C ALA A 238 1.84 3.55 -4.87
N SER A 239 1.22 4.60 -4.37
CA SER A 239 1.61 5.29 -3.14
C SER A 239 0.53 5.16 -2.07
N ALA A 240 0.90 5.40 -0.82
CA ALA A 240 -0.04 5.55 0.28
C ALA A 240 -1.09 6.64 -0.01
N LEU A 241 -2.28 6.49 0.56
CA LEU A 241 -3.32 7.52 0.53
C LEU A 241 -2.77 8.83 1.11
N SER A 242 -2.94 9.91 0.38
CA SER A 242 -2.45 11.23 0.76
C SER A 242 -3.35 12.32 0.20
N VAL A 243 -3.07 13.58 0.55
CA VAL A 243 -3.76 14.73 -0.03
C VAL A 243 -3.67 14.74 -1.57
N HIS A 244 -2.57 14.23 -2.12
CA HIS A 244 -2.38 14.14 -3.57
C HIS A 244 -3.40 13.22 -4.27
N THR A 245 -3.98 12.25 -3.57
CA THR A 245 -5.03 11.38 -4.10
C THR A 245 -6.30 12.15 -4.48
N PHE A 246 -6.52 13.30 -3.83
CA PHE A 246 -7.69 14.16 -4.05
C PHE A 246 -7.38 15.36 -4.97
N LEU A 247 -6.14 15.49 -5.46
CA LEU A 247 -5.73 16.56 -6.34
C LEU A 247 -5.70 16.09 -7.80
N ARG A 248 -6.15 16.95 -8.70
CA ARG A 248 -6.04 16.74 -10.14
C ARG A 248 -5.04 17.72 -10.74
N ARG A 249 -4.22 17.24 -11.65
CA ARG A 249 -3.38 18.07 -12.49
C ARG A 249 -4.11 18.39 -13.79
N GLN A 250 -4.01 19.63 -14.23
CA GLN A 250 -4.51 20.09 -15.53
C GLN A 250 -3.37 20.77 -16.27
N SER A 251 -3.31 20.55 -17.57
CA SER A 251 -2.40 21.30 -18.44
C SER A 251 -3.13 22.59 -18.87
N LEU A 252 -2.49 23.73 -18.63
CA LEU A 252 -2.88 25.02 -19.19
C LEU A 252 -1.87 25.36 -20.29
N ILE A 253 -2.35 25.54 -21.51
CA ILE A 253 -1.52 25.89 -22.67
C ILE A 253 -2.05 27.23 -23.21
N GLU A 254 -1.17 28.22 -23.24
CA GLU A 254 -1.43 29.54 -23.76
C GLU A 254 -0.31 29.93 -24.72
N LEU A 255 -0.65 30.30 -25.94
CA LEU A 255 0.28 30.73 -26.97
C LEU A 255 -0.13 32.11 -27.44
N ASP A 256 0.84 33.02 -27.62
CA ASP A 256 0.66 34.24 -28.43
C ASP A 256 0.74 33.92 -29.93
N ALA A 257 0.37 34.88 -30.76
CA ALA A 257 0.37 34.73 -32.20
C ALA A 257 1.76 34.34 -32.74
N ALA A 258 2.84 34.95 -32.22
CA ALA A 258 4.20 34.66 -32.66
C ALA A 258 4.61 33.20 -32.30
N ALA A 259 4.23 32.68 -31.12
CA ALA A 259 4.48 31.31 -30.76
C ALA A 259 3.64 30.33 -31.59
N ALA A 260 2.37 30.66 -31.84
CA ALA A 260 1.50 29.87 -32.70
C ALA A 260 2.06 29.78 -34.12
N GLY A 261 2.49 30.89 -34.70
CA GLY A 261 3.13 30.94 -36.01
C GLY A 261 4.39 30.07 -36.12
N ARG A 262 5.23 30.06 -35.07
CA ARG A 262 6.44 29.21 -35.04
C ARG A 262 6.11 27.74 -34.93
N LEU A 263 5.04 27.37 -34.16
CA LEU A 263 4.69 25.98 -33.91
C LEU A 263 3.78 25.36 -34.99
N ALA A 264 3.07 26.17 -35.77
CA ALA A 264 2.14 25.66 -36.77
C ALA A 264 2.83 24.83 -37.88
N PRO A 265 4.00 25.21 -38.46
CA PRO A 265 4.61 24.41 -39.53
C PRO A 265 5.03 22.99 -39.09
N PRO A 266 5.69 22.78 -37.94
CA PRO A 266 5.98 21.41 -37.49
C PRO A 266 4.71 20.63 -37.14
N LEU A 267 3.68 21.28 -36.53
CA LEU A 267 2.40 20.62 -36.21
C LEU A 267 1.71 20.19 -37.53
N ALA A 268 1.65 21.05 -38.54
CA ALA A 268 1.00 20.72 -39.80
C ALA A 268 1.63 19.49 -40.48
N ARG A 269 2.96 19.36 -40.47
CA ARG A 269 3.67 18.18 -41.00
C ARG A 269 3.37 16.90 -40.22
N LEU A 270 3.31 17.00 -38.90
CA LEU A 270 2.96 15.85 -38.06
C LEU A 270 1.51 15.42 -38.29
N ALA A 271 0.57 16.37 -38.26
CA ALA A 271 -0.83 16.09 -38.49
C ALA A 271 -1.08 15.48 -39.89
N GLU A 272 -0.36 15.94 -40.90
CA GLU A 272 -0.42 15.37 -42.26
C GLU A 272 0.09 13.91 -42.27
N SER A 273 1.20 13.64 -41.60
CA SER A 273 1.74 12.27 -41.51
C SER A 273 0.80 11.28 -40.79
N GLU A 274 -0.04 11.80 -39.92
CA GLU A 274 -1.06 11.02 -39.16
C GLU A 274 -2.43 11.01 -39.89
N GLY A 275 -2.60 11.74 -40.98
CA GLY A 275 -3.85 11.85 -41.72
C GLY A 275 -4.90 12.77 -41.08
N PHE A 276 -4.51 13.63 -40.14
CA PHE A 276 -5.39 14.55 -39.43
C PHE A 276 -5.48 15.92 -40.14
N CYS A 277 -6.24 15.99 -41.24
CA CYS A 277 -6.33 17.21 -42.07
C CYS A 277 -6.85 18.42 -41.29
N PHE A 278 -7.80 18.28 -40.39
CA PHE A 278 -8.31 19.41 -39.61
C PHE A 278 -7.36 19.90 -38.54
N HIS A 279 -6.49 19.07 -38.00
CA HIS A 279 -5.40 19.49 -37.09
C HIS A 279 -4.40 20.37 -37.92
N ARG A 280 -4.05 19.94 -39.12
CA ARG A 280 -3.19 20.71 -40.04
C ARG A 280 -3.80 22.08 -40.35
N ILE A 281 -5.04 22.09 -40.84
CA ILE A 281 -5.75 23.34 -41.21
C ILE A 281 -5.85 24.27 -39.99
N SER A 282 -6.17 23.75 -38.81
CA SER A 282 -6.23 24.54 -37.59
C SER A 282 -4.91 25.20 -37.20
N ALA A 283 -3.77 24.59 -37.53
CA ALA A 283 -2.47 25.16 -37.29
C ALA A 283 -2.12 26.22 -38.34
N GLU A 284 -2.36 25.91 -39.64
CA GLU A 284 -2.05 26.79 -40.78
C GLU A 284 -2.81 28.13 -40.68
N MET A 285 -4.10 28.12 -40.35
CA MET A 285 -4.91 29.33 -40.12
C MET A 285 -4.31 30.26 -39.07
N ARG A 286 -3.66 29.74 -38.03
CA ARG A 286 -3.03 30.52 -36.96
C ARG A 286 -1.64 31.03 -37.35
N ALA A 287 -0.99 30.37 -38.29
CA ALA A 287 0.25 30.87 -38.88
C ALA A 287 0.01 32.03 -39.81
N GLU A 288 -1.10 32.02 -40.55
CA GLU A 288 -1.54 33.10 -41.43
C GLU A 288 -1.86 34.37 -40.62
N ASP A 289 -2.66 34.24 -39.56
CA ASP A 289 -3.02 35.35 -38.67
C ASP A 289 -1.79 35.97 -37.98
N ALA A 290 -0.77 35.16 -37.66
CA ALA A 290 0.47 35.65 -37.06
C ALA A 290 1.40 36.40 -38.06
N ALA A 291 1.12 36.33 -39.34
CA ALA A 291 1.91 36.97 -40.40
C ALA A 291 1.32 38.33 -40.86
N GLU A 292 0.05 38.58 -40.50
CA GLU A 292 -0.62 39.90 -40.66
C GLU A 292 -0.27 40.86 -39.51
#